data_539229ddbc702bc45eb556e9f9a33f11
#
_entry.id   539229ddbc702bc45eb556e9f9a33f11
#
_cell.length_a   1.000
_cell.length_b   1.000
_cell.length_c   1.000
_cell.angle_alpha   90.00
_cell.angle_beta   90.00
_cell.angle_gamma   90.00
#
_symmetry.space_group_name_H-M   'P 1'
#
loop_
_entity.id
_entity.type
_entity.pdbx_description
1 polymer ?
#
loop_
_entity_poly.entity_id
_entity_poly.type
_entity_poly.pdbx_seq_one_letter_code
_entity_poly.pdbx_strand_id
1 'polypeptide(L)'
;QTVASLAGAELVSQSLSIVRGGRGVYPPRKNQWSELAYGVDDEGRLVVVFSRFPYEMRELGARIAALDLGIEHLLHGEGGPEASLVVRAGGIEWVQMGSYETGFYGDDNHHLWSLPAVIGVRPKD
;
A
#
# COMPACT_ATOMS: atom_id res chain seq x y z
N GLN A 1 -0.19 15.29 12.77
CA GLN A 1 0.71 16.31 12.19
C GLN A 1 0.02 17.67 12.15
N THR A 2 0.75 18.73 12.47
CA THR A 2 0.28 20.12 12.31
C THR A 2 0.50 20.58 10.87
N VAL A 3 -0.28 21.56 10.40
CA VAL A 3 -0.13 22.12 9.05
C VAL A 3 1.29 22.65 8.79
N ALA A 4 1.96 23.17 9.81
CA ALA A 4 3.35 23.65 9.70
C ALA A 4 4.36 22.53 9.36
N SER A 5 4.12 21.28 9.76
CA SER A 5 5.01 20.15 9.44
C SER A 5 4.87 19.66 8.00
N LEU A 6 3.88 20.15 7.25
CA LEU A 6 3.63 19.80 5.85
C LEU A 6 4.21 20.83 4.89
N ALA A 7 4.76 21.94 5.40
CA ALA A 7 5.37 22.97 4.57
C ALA A 7 6.56 22.40 3.78
N GLY A 8 6.56 22.62 2.45
CA GLY A 8 7.60 22.13 1.54
C GLY A 8 7.42 20.67 1.06
N ALA A 9 6.38 19.98 1.48
CA ALA A 9 6.06 18.66 0.94
C ALA A 9 5.49 18.77 -0.49
N GLU A 10 5.98 17.95 -1.41
CA GLU A 10 5.43 17.85 -2.77
C GLU A 10 4.12 17.04 -2.81
N LEU A 11 3.98 16.09 -1.89
CA LEU A 11 2.79 15.26 -1.74
C LEU A 11 2.48 15.07 -0.26
N VAL A 12 1.22 15.22 0.11
CA VAL A 12 0.72 14.87 1.43
C VAL A 12 -0.41 13.86 1.27
N SER A 13 -0.29 12.75 1.95
CA SER A 13 -1.31 11.71 1.97
C SER A 13 -1.66 11.31 3.40
N GLN A 14 -2.91 11.00 3.63
CA GLN A 14 -3.40 10.53 4.91
C GLN A 14 -4.27 9.28 4.71
N SER A 15 -3.97 8.24 5.44
CA SER A 15 -4.75 7.01 5.48
C SER A 15 -4.53 6.26 6.80
N LEU A 16 -5.20 5.13 6.97
CA LEU A 16 -5.00 4.25 8.12
C LEU A 16 -3.62 3.60 8.07
N SER A 17 -2.93 3.59 9.21
CA SER A 17 -1.63 2.92 9.31
C SER A 17 -1.79 1.41 9.40
N ILE A 18 -1.05 0.68 8.59
CA ILE A 18 -0.86 -0.78 8.67
C ILE A 18 0.34 -1.08 9.56
N VAL A 19 1.45 -0.36 9.35
CA VAL A 19 2.67 -0.44 10.17
C VAL A 19 3.02 0.96 10.68
N ARG A 20 3.45 1.06 11.94
CA ARG A 20 3.98 2.28 12.55
C ARG A 20 5.07 1.91 13.55
N GLY A 21 6.26 2.54 13.41
CA GLY A 21 7.40 2.22 14.25
C GLY A 21 7.81 0.75 14.14
N GLY A 22 7.76 0.18 12.92
CA GLY A 22 8.09 -1.22 12.68
C GLY A 22 7.10 -2.24 13.25
N ARG A 23 5.91 -1.82 13.68
CA ARG A 23 4.88 -2.69 14.28
C ARG A 23 3.57 -2.59 13.54
N GLY A 24 2.88 -3.73 13.38
CA GLY A 24 1.52 -3.77 12.87
C GLY A 24 0.56 -3.09 13.84
N VAL A 25 -0.20 -2.10 13.36
CA VAL A 25 -1.09 -1.24 14.19
C VAL A 25 -2.52 -1.14 13.67
N TYR A 26 -2.84 -1.78 12.55
CA TYR A 26 -4.19 -1.71 12.00
C TYR A 26 -5.21 -2.26 13.00
N PRO A 27 -6.36 -1.60 13.19
CA PRO A 27 -7.39 -2.10 14.10
C PRO A 27 -7.94 -3.45 13.60
N PRO A 28 -8.31 -4.37 14.52
CA PRO A 28 -8.85 -5.67 14.12
C PRO A 28 -10.18 -5.51 13.40
N ARG A 29 -10.31 -6.14 12.24
CA ARG A 29 -11.53 -6.21 11.44
C ARG A 29 -11.63 -7.60 10.80
N LYS A 30 -12.85 -8.05 10.51
CA LYS A 30 -13.06 -9.35 9.85
C LYS A 30 -12.91 -9.30 8.34
N ASN A 31 -12.96 -8.12 7.75
CA ASN A 31 -12.88 -7.95 6.31
C ASN A 31 -11.47 -8.24 5.81
N GLN A 32 -11.40 -8.89 4.67
CA GLN A 32 -10.17 -9.22 3.94
C GLN A 32 -10.24 -8.65 2.53
N TRP A 33 -9.11 -8.18 2.02
CA TRP A 33 -9.02 -7.67 0.66
C TRP A 33 -7.59 -7.73 0.12
N SER A 34 -7.46 -7.71 -1.21
CA SER A 34 -6.20 -7.40 -1.88
C SER A 34 -5.76 -6.00 -1.46
N GLU A 35 -4.47 -5.76 -1.28
CA GLU A 35 -3.97 -4.50 -0.73
C GLU A 35 -2.85 -3.91 -1.56
N LEU A 36 -2.92 -2.63 -1.78
CA LEU A 36 -1.79 -1.77 -2.13
C LEU A 36 -1.51 -0.84 -0.95
N ALA A 37 -0.33 -0.95 -0.39
CA ALA A 37 0.13 -0.10 0.69
C ALA A 37 1.42 0.61 0.32
N TYR A 38 1.69 1.77 0.91
CA TYR A 38 2.89 2.55 0.66
C TYR A 38 3.37 3.26 1.92
N GLY A 39 4.64 3.53 1.97
CA GLY A 39 5.25 4.14 3.14
C GLY A 39 6.74 4.32 3.01
N VAL A 40 7.44 4.26 4.13
CA VAL A 40 8.88 4.43 4.21
C VAL A 40 9.53 3.39 5.10
N ASP A 41 10.76 3.06 4.78
CA ASP A 41 11.63 2.28 5.65
C ASP A 41 12.41 3.16 6.65
N ASP A 42 13.23 2.52 7.47
CA ASP A 42 14.07 3.16 8.48
C ASP A 42 15.22 4.02 7.91
N GLU A 43 15.50 3.90 6.62
CA GLU A 43 16.44 4.74 5.87
C GLU A 43 15.74 5.88 5.10
N GLY A 44 14.41 6.00 5.23
CA GLY A 44 13.60 7.01 4.54
C GLY A 44 13.34 6.72 3.06
N ARG A 45 13.57 5.48 2.61
CA ARG A 45 13.25 5.07 1.24
C ARG A 45 11.78 4.76 1.10
N LEU A 46 11.22 5.10 -0.07
CA LEU A 46 9.85 4.70 -0.41
C LEU A 46 9.72 3.18 -0.45
N VAL A 47 8.71 2.67 0.21
CA VAL A 47 8.32 1.26 0.16
C VAL A 47 6.90 1.17 -0.39
N VAL A 48 6.69 0.25 -1.31
CA VAL A 48 5.37 -0.14 -1.81
C VAL A 48 5.19 -1.63 -1.56
N VAL A 49 4.06 -1.99 -0.99
CA VAL A 49 3.66 -3.38 -0.74
C VAL A 49 2.39 -3.66 -1.49
N PHE A 50 2.38 -4.73 -2.26
CA PHE A 50 1.21 -5.21 -2.95
C PHE A 50 0.93 -6.65 -2.57
N SER A 51 -0.33 -6.96 -2.25
CA SER A 51 -0.81 -8.31 -2.04
C SER A 51 -2.10 -8.53 -2.81
N ARG A 52 -2.11 -9.43 -3.78
CA ARG A 52 -3.35 -9.91 -4.40
C ARG A 52 -4.12 -10.82 -3.44
N PHE A 53 -3.40 -11.65 -2.67
CA PHE A 53 -4.01 -12.50 -1.65
C PHE A 53 -4.75 -11.65 -0.61
N PRO A 54 -6.00 -12.01 -0.25
CA PRO A 54 -6.79 -11.23 0.69
C PRO A 54 -6.35 -11.51 2.13
N TYR A 55 -5.76 -10.49 2.76
CA TYR A 55 -5.46 -10.49 4.18
C TYR A 55 -6.44 -9.61 4.94
N GLU A 56 -6.67 -9.95 6.19
CA GLU A 56 -7.11 -9.02 7.21
C GLU A 56 -5.91 -8.07 7.48
N MET A 57 -6.15 -6.75 7.52
CA MET A 57 -5.05 -5.78 7.51
C MET A 57 -4.16 -5.82 8.76
N ARG A 58 -4.70 -6.18 9.90
CA ARG A 58 -3.90 -6.39 11.11
C ARG A 58 -2.95 -7.58 10.95
N GLU A 59 -3.42 -8.66 10.33
CA GLU A 59 -2.60 -9.82 10.03
C GLU A 59 -1.51 -9.47 9.01
N LEU A 60 -1.86 -8.76 7.95
CA LEU A 60 -0.89 -8.28 6.96
C LEU A 60 0.20 -7.44 7.62
N GLY A 61 -0.16 -6.48 8.46
CA GLY A 61 0.78 -5.65 9.19
C GLY A 61 1.72 -6.45 10.10
N ALA A 62 1.19 -7.44 10.81
CA ALA A 62 1.99 -8.32 11.66
C ALA A 62 2.98 -9.18 10.84
N ARG A 63 2.55 -9.71 9.70
CA ARG A 63 3.40 -10.48 8.79
C ARG A 63 4.53 -9.63 8.18
N ILE A 64 4.21 -8.43 7.74
CA ILE A 64 5.19 -7.48 7.19
C ILE A 64 6.23 -7.11 8.26
N ALA A 65 5.78 -6.79 9.47
CA ALA A 65 6.68 -6.47 10.58
C ALA A 65 7.61 -7.65 10.93
N ALA A 66 7.12 -8.89 10.83
CA ALA A 66 7.90 -10.10 11.10
C ALA A 66 8.97 -10.40 10.03
N LEU A 67 8.88 -9.82 8.83
CA LEU A 67 9.88 -10.01 7.77
C LEU A 67 11.18 -9.25 8.01
N ASP A 68 11.22 -8.34 8.99
CA ASP A 68 12.40 -7.54 9.34
C ASP A 68 13.04 -6.81 8.13
N LEU A 69 12.18 -6.19 7.34
CA LEU A 69 12.58 -5.44 6.15
C LEU A 69 12.91 -3.97 6.43
N GLY A 70 12.94 -3.57 7.69
CA GLY A 70 13.16 -2.17 8.09
C GLY A 70 12.00 -1.24 7.77
N ILE A 71 10.80 -1.74 7.50
CA ILE A 71 9.63 -0.92 7.18
C ILE A 71 9.19 -0.19 8.45
N GLU A 72 9.34 1.15 8.44
CA GLU A 72 9.04 2.00 9.59
C GLU A 72 7.57 2.43 9.61
N HIS A 73 7.07 2.90 8.49
CA HIS A 73 5.68 3.31 8.33
C HIS A 73 5.08 2.76 7.04
N LEU A 74 3.87 2.23 7.13
CA LEU A 74 3.11 1.75 5.99
C LEU A 74 1.65 2.16 6.15
N LEU A 75 1.11 2.81 5.14
CA LEU A 75 -0.27 3.27 5.07
C LEU A 75 -1.08 2.38 4.12
N HIS A 76 -2.33 2.13 4.47
CA HIS A 76 -3.32 1.63 3.54
C HIS A 76 -3.46 2.60 2.36
N GLY A 77 -3.26 2.12 1.16
CA GLY A 77 -3.43 2.88 -0.07
C GLY A 77 -4.78 2.62 -0.72
N GLU A 78 -4.96 1.43 -1.24
CA GLU A 78 -6.21 1.00 -1.87
C GLU A 78 -6.40 -0.51 -1.69
N GLY A 79 -7.65 -0.93 -1.61
CA GLY A 79 -8.03 -2.33 -1.42
C GLY A 79 -8.90 -2.89 -2.54
N GLY A 80 -9.04 -4.22 -2.57
CA GLY A 80 -9.90 -4.89 -3.54
C GLY A 80 -9.42 -4.78 -4.98
N PRO A 81 -10.35 -4.73 -5.95
CA PRO A 81 -9.99 -4.63 -7.37
C PRO A 81 -9.37 -3.30 -7.78
N GLU A 82 -9.52 -2.24 -7.00
CA GLU A 82 -8.86 -0.95 -7.22
C GLU A 82 -7.36 -0.98 -6.84
N ALA A 83 -6.92 -1.90 -5.99
CA ALA A 83 -5.50 -2.04 -5.66
C ALA A 83 -4.70 -2.34 -6.93
N SER A 84 -3.84 -1.41 -7.34
CA SER A 84 -3.12 -1.50 -8.61
C SER A 84 -1.69 -0.99 -8.47
N LEU A 85 -0.75 -1.72 -9.04
CA LEU A 85 0.66 -1.34 -9.09
C LEU A 85 1.21 -1.55 -10.49
N VAL A 86 1.78 -0.49 -11.05
CA VAL A 86 2.51 -0.56 -12.34
C VAL A 86 3.94 -0.09 -12.10
N VAL A 87 4.90 -0.93 -12.41
CA VAL A 87 6.33 -0.62 -12.34
C VAL A 87 6.92 -0.67 -13.74
N ARG A 88 7.58 0.41 -14.16
CA ARG A 88 8.32 0.49 -15.41
C ARG A 88 9.75 0.93 -15.10
N ALA A 89 10.69 0.03 -15.24
CA ALA A 89 12.09 0.29 -14.98
C ALA A 89 12.99 -0.64 -15.81
N GLY A 90 14.08 -0.10 -16.36
CA GLY A 90 15.08 -0.90 -17.07
C GLY A 90 14.53 -1.71 -18.26
N GLY A 91 13.51 -1.21 -18.96
CA GLY A 91 12.85 -1.91 -20.06
C GLY A 91 11.85 -2.99 -19.63
N ILE A 92 11.60 -3.13 -18.33
CA ILE A 92 10.63 -4.06 -17.76
C ILE A 92 9.35 -3.30 -17.40
N GLU A 93 8.21 -3.85 -17.77
CA GLU A 93 6.91 -3.44 -17.25
C GLU A 93 6.32 -4.58 -16.41
N TRP A 94 5.98 -4.28 -15.18
CA TRP A 94 5.33 -5.20 -14.25
C TRP A 94 4.03 -4.60 -13.77
N VAL A 95 2.92 -5.32 -14.00
CA VAL A 95 1.56 -4.88 -13.67
C VAL A 95 0.97 -5.84 -12.66
N GLN A 96 0.49 -5.32 -11.55
CA GLN A 96 -0.24 -6.06 -10.53
C GLN A 96 -1.60 -5.41 -10.32
N MET A 97 -2.61 -6.24 -10.15
CA MET A 97 -3.98 -5.81 -9.86
C MET A 97 -4.58 -6.68 -8.76
N GLY A 98 -5.25 -6.04 -7.83
CA GLY A 98 -6.01 -6.69 -6.81
C GLY A 98 -7.33 -7.24 -7.34
N SER A 99 -8.02 -8.00 -6.51
CA SER A 99 -9.29 -8.59 -6.89
C SER A 99 -10.23 -8.73 -5.70
N TYR A 100 -9.78 -9.40 -4.66
CA TYR A 100 -10.62 -9.84 -3.57
C TYR A 100 -11.03 -8.70 -2.64
N GLU A 101 -12.33 -8.68 -2.29
CA GLU A 101 -12.88 -7.87 -1.20
C GLU A 101 -14.06 -8.59 -0.57
N THR A 102 -14.03 -8.81 0.75
CA THR A 102 -15.08 -9.52 1.49
C THR A 102 -16.45 -8.91 1.28
N GLY A 103 -17.38 -9.72 0.81
CA GLY A 103 -18.78 -9.34 0.60
C GLY A 103 -19.04 -8.55 -0.67
N PHE A 104 -18.01 -8.29 -1.48
CA PHE A 104 -18.14 -7.48 -2.69
C PHE A 104 -17.54 -8.15 -3.94
N TYR A 105 -16.31 -8.62 -3.91
CA TYR A 105 -15.59 -9.13 -5.07
C TYR A 105 -14.76 -10.39 -4.76
N GLY A 106 -14.78 -11.36 -5.66
CA GLY A 106 -13.96 -12.57 -5.60
C GLY A 106 -12.59 -12.40 -6.25
N ASP A 107 -11.92 -13.50 -6.57
CA ASP A 107 -10.59 -13.50 -7.19
C ASP A 107 -10.65 -13.64 -8.72
N ASP A 108 -11.52 -12.90 -9.38
CA ASP A 108 -11.79 -12.96 -10.82
C ASP A 108 -11.49 -11.65 -11.59
N ASN A 109 -10.86 -10.67 -10.93
CA ASN A 109 -10.42 -9.46 -11.61
C ASN A 109 -9.15 -9.69 -12.44
N HIS A 110 -9.19 -9.40 -13.72
CA HIS A 110 -8.07 -9.55 -14.66
C HIS A 110 -7.75 -8.27 -15.44
N HIS A 111 -8.21 -7.11 -14.97
CA HIS A 111 -7.94 -5.83 -15.60
C HIS A 111 -7.72 -4.73 -14.57
N LEU A 112 -7.01 -3.69 -14.97
CA LEU A 112 -6.87 -2.48 -14.16
C LEU A 112 -8.17 -1.68 -14.19
N TRP A 113 -8.67 -1.32 -13.02
CA TRP A 113 -9.83 -0.45 -12.90
C TRP A 113 -9.45 1.01 -13.09
N SER A 114 -10.37 1.81 -13.57
CA SER A 114 -10.20 3.26 -13.61
C SER A 114 -10.19 3.82 -12.18
N LEU A 115 -9.17 4.60 -11.87
CA LEU A 115 -8.97 5.19 -10.56
C LEU A 115 -9.11 6.71 -10.64
N PRO A 116 -9.71 7.36 -9.63
CA PRO A 116 -9.85 8.83 -9.60
C PRO A 116 -8.51 9.54 -9.34
N ALA A 117 -7.55 8.85 -8.70
CA ALA A 117 -6.23 9.37 -8.39
C ALA A 117 -5.21 8.25 -8.33
N VAL A 118 -3.97 8.57 -8.67
CA VAL A 118 -2.81 7.66 -8.57
C VAL A 118 -1.61 8.41 -8.00
N ILE A 119 -0.73 7.69 -7.33
CA ILE A 119 0.57 8.20 -6.89
C ILE A 119 1.61 7.72 -7.89
N GLY A 120 2.32 8.64 -8.53
CA GLY A 120 3.41 8.35 -9.42
C GLY A 120 4.76 8.67 -8.78
N VAL A 121 5.76 7.82 -9.02
CA VAL A 121 7.14 8.01 -8.57
C VAL A 121 8.06 7.88 -9.77
N ARG A 122 8.99 8.81 -9.90
CA ARG A 122 10.01 8.80 -10.95
C ARG A 122 11.37 9.22 -10.37
N PRO A 123 12.49 8.81 -10.99
CA PRO A 123 13.79 9.35 -10.63
C PRO A 123 13.82 10.88 -10.73
N LYS A 124 14.58 11.53 -9.88
CA LYS A 124 14.92 12.95 -10.08
C LYS A 124 15.85 13.09 -11.30
N ASP A 125 15.54 14.07 -12.11
CA ASP A 125 16.42 14.47 -13.22
C ASP A 125 17.74 15.05 -12.69
#